data_67e517d188977a72b1b66fd98980b3fb
#
_entry.id   67e517d188977a72b1b66fd98980b3fb
#
_cell.length_a   1.000
_cell.length_b   1.000
_cell.length_c   1.000
_cell.angle_alpha   90.00
_cell.angle_beta   90.00
_cell.angle_gamma   90.00
#
_symmetry.space_group_name_H-M   'P 1'
#
loop_
_entity.id
_entity.type
_entity.pdbx_description
1 polymer ?
#
loop_
_entity_poly.entity_id
_entity_poly.type
_entity_poly.pdbx_seq_one_letter_code
_entity_poly.pdbx_strand_id
1 'polypeptide(L)'
;MKMNDFERQQEENLIQEIVEWKLRRPEESWESIDKSLLIVLDNAREFKENYPEDFINLKEKWISEARRIIELKTDFHGISAKHERWFSFDELYDSKYWSHFEQQMKSENWDKNRLEINKQQSIEIINQLSNPRRFDTSKEDATRKGLVYGHVQSGKTAQMSSIISMYASCGCRF
;
A
#
# COMPACT_ATOMS: atom_id res chain seq x y z
N MET A 1 18.40 -1.37 19.80
CA MET A 1 17.34 -0.61 20.50
C MET A 1 16.08 -1.47 20.61
N LYS A 2 15.43 -1.58 21.80
CA LYS A 2 14.13 -2.25 21.97
C LYS A 2 13.10 -1.16 22.28
N MET A 3 12.32 -0.78 21.26
CA MET A 3 11.15 0.07 21.44
C MET A 3 10.01 -0.72 22.06
N ASN A 4 9.25 -0.08 22.95
CA ASN A 4 7.98 -0.61 23.46
C ASN A 4 6.85 -0.44 22.42
N ASP A 5 5.69 -1.03 22.68
CA ASP A 5 4.58 -1.01 21.72
C ASP A 5 4.01 0.40 21.48
N PHE A 6 4.04 1.26 22.49
CA PHE A 6 3.63 2.65 22.39
C PHE A 6 4.58 3.46 21.50
N GLU A 7 5.88 3.30 21.68
CA GLU A 7 6.90 3.96 20.85
C GLU A 7 6.86 3.49 19.40
N ARG A 8 6.56 2.21 19.15
CA ARG A 8 6.33 1.71 17.79
C ARG A 8 5.14 2.38 17.13
N GLN A 9 4.03 2.55 17.86
CA GLN A 9 2.86 3.23 17.34
C GLN A 9 3.15 4.70 17.05
N GLN A 10 3.94 5.38 17.89
CA GLN A 10 4.38 6.75 17.63
C GLN A 10 5.30 6.81 16.39
N GLU A 11 6.20 5.84 16.21
CA GLU A 11 7.05 5.74 15.01
C GLU A 11 6.20 5.57 13.74
N GLU A 12 5.21 4.70 13.75
CA GLU A 12 4.29 4.51 12.62
C GLU A 12 3.51 5.79 12.30
N ASN A 13 3.01 6.49 13.30
CA ASN A 13 2.32 7.76 13.13
C ASN A 13 3.24 8.81 12.50
N LEU A 14 4.48 8.90 12.97
CA LEU A 14 5.48 9.82 12.44
C LEU A 14 5.79 9.56 10.96
N ILE A 15 5.93 8.29 10.58
CA ILE A 15 6.12 7.90 9.16
C ILE A 15 4.91 8.35 8.32
N GLN A 16 3.68 8.19 8.83
CA GLN A 16 2.47 8.65 8.14
C GLN A 16 2.44 10.18 8.00
N GLU A 17 2.83 10.93 9.02
CA GLU A 17 2.94 12.39 8.97
C GLU A 17 3.93 12.84 7.88
N ILE A 18 5.08 12.16 7.75
CA ILE A 18 6.06 12.43 6.68
C ILE A 18 5.46 12.12 5.30
N VAL A 19 4.75 11.01 5.15
CA VAL A 19 4.05 10.64 3.90
C VAL A 19 3.03 11.69 3.52
N GLU A 20 2.17 12.09 4.45
CA GLU A 20 1.17 13.13 4.20
C GLU A 20 1.80 14.48 3.85
N TRP A 21 2.87 14.85 4.54
CA TRP A 21 3.62 16.06 4.23
C TRP A 21 4.10 16.05 2.78
N LYS A 22 4.76 14.98 2.36
CA LYS A 22 5.26 14.84 0.99
C LYS A 22 4.14 14.82 -0.05
N LEU A 23 3.01 14.17 0.24
CA LEU A 23 1.85 14.14 -0.66
C LEU A 23 1.19 15.51 -0.81
N ARG A 24 1.15 16.33 0.25
CA ARG A 24 0.63 17.71 0.19
C ARG A 24 1.58 18.67 -0.52
N ARG A 25 2.88 18.34 -0.57
CA ARG A 25 3.93 19.17 -1.18
C ARG A 25 4.84 18.33 -2.08
N PRO A 26 4.32 17.85 -3.21
CA PRO A 26 5.06 16.94 -4.10
C PRO A 26 6.36 17.53 -4.63
N GLU A 27 6.43 18.88 -4.78
CA GLU A 27 7.61 19.62 -5.27
C GLU A 27 8.74 19.67 -4.24
N GLU A 28 8.44 19.47 -2.94
CA GLU A 28 9.44 19.56 -1.90
C GLU A 28 10.40 18.36 -1.97
N SER A 29 11.71 18.63 -1.99
CA SER A 29 12.71 17.57 -2.05
C SER A 29 12.78 16.79 -0.73
N TRP A 30 13.16 15.52 -0.81
CA TRP A 30 13.41 14.70 0.38
C TRP A 30 14.49 15.26 1.29
N GLU A 31 15.47 15.95 0.71
CA GLU A 31 16.53 16.60 1.46
C GLU A 31 16.00 17.82 2.26
N SER A 32 15.03 18.55 1.70
CA SER A 32 14.33 19.63 2.40
C SER A 32 13.51 19.08 3.57
N ILE A 33 12.76 18.01 3.35
CA ILE A 33 11.96 17.32 4.38
C ILE A 33 12.89 16.85 5.50
N ASP A 34 14.02 16.21 5.18
CA ASP A 34 15.00 15.74 6.14
C ASP A 34 15.53 16.86 7.05
N LYS A 35 15.86 18.00 6.47
CA LYS A 35 16.34 19.17 7.21
C LYS A 35 15.27 19.80 8.10
N SER A 36 14.03 19.78 7.65
CA SER A 36 12.91 20.46 8.33
C SER A 36 12.17 19.54 9.31
N LEU A 37 12.46 18.25 9.35
CA LEU A 37 11.72 17.23 10.09
C LEU A 37 11.59 17.58 11.58
N LEU A 38 12.69 18.00 12.22
CA LEU A 38 12.72 18.41 13.63
C LEU A 38 12.00 19.74 13.90
N ILE A 39 11.81 20.56 12.86
CA ILE A 39 11.14 21.86 13.00
C ILE A 39 9.64 21.69 12.92
N VAL A 40 9.17 20.77 12.07
CA VAL A 40 7.76 20.62 11.71
C VAL A 40 7.06 19.56 12.55
N LEU A 41 7.76 18.47 12.92
CA LEU A 41 7.15 17.32 13.60
C LEU A 41 7.61 17.22 15.06
N ASP A 42 6.66 17.42 15.98
CA ASP A 42 6.93 17.37 17.42
C ASP A 42 7.34 15.95 17.87
N ASN A 43 6.71 14.92 17.31
CA ASN A 43 7.07 13.51 17.59
C ASN A 43 8.54 13.22 17.24
N ALA A 44 9.10 13.81 16.18
CA ALA A 44 10.50 13.64 15.82
C ALA A 44 11.46 14.27 16.85
N ARG A 45 11.04 15.36 17.52
CA ARG A 45 11.82 15.98 18.62
C ARG A 45 11.85 15.08 19.83
N GLU A 46 10.70 14.50 20.19
CA GLU A 46 10.60 13.58 21.32
C GLU A 46 11.50 12.34 21.11
N PHE A 47 11.52 11.76 19.93
CA PHE A 47 12.43 10.67 19.59
C PHE A 47 13.90 11.08 19.66
N LYS A 48 14.25 12.30 19.27
CA LYS A 48 15.61 12.81 19.38
C LYS A 48 16.06 12.95 20.83
N GLU A 49 15.16 13.38 21.72
CA GLU A 49 15.44 13.51 23.16
C GLU A 49 15.59 12.15 23.82
N ASN A 50 14.75 11.18 23.46
CA ASN A 50 14.75 9.84 24.05
C ASN A 50 15.87 8.95 23.48
N TYR A 51 16.30 9.15 22.24
CA TYR A 51 17.25 8.31 21.51
C TYR A 51 18.31 9.13 20.76
N PRO A 52 19.10 9.97 21.45
CA PRO A 52 20.02 10.91 20.79
C PRO A 52 21.11 10.20 19.97
N GLU A 53 21.62 9.04 20.44
CA GLU A 53 22.66 8.27 19.75
C GLU A 53 22.14 7.55 18.50
N ASP A 54 20.90 7.06 18.54
CA ASP A 54 20.28 6.31 17.45
C ASP A 54 19.50 7.21 16.50
N PHE A 55 19.31 8.49 16.81
CA PHE A 55 18.41 9.40 16.11
C PHE A 55 18.70 9.52 14.61
N ILE A 56 19.97 9.55 14.21
CA ILE A 56 20.34 9.66 12.80
C ILE A 56 19.83 8.42 12.03
N ASN A 57 20.07 7.23 12.57
CA ASN A 57 19.62 5.97 11.95
C ASN A 57 18.10 5.87 11.91
N LEU A 58 17.41 6.32 12.98
CA LEU A 58 15.95 6.37 13.04
C LEU A 58 15.39 7.30 11.95
N LYS A 59 15.94 8.48 11.84
CA LYS A 59 15.52 9.48 10.84
C LYS A 59 15.68 8.96 9.41
N GLU A 60 16.82 8.35 9.10
CA GLU A 60 17.05 7.72 7.79
C GLU A 60 16.04 6.60 7.51
N LYS A 61 15.75 5.76 8.51
CA LYS A 61 14.74 4.72 8.45
C LYS A 61 13.36 5.30 8.14
N TRP A 62 12.92 6.33 8.84
CA TRP A 62 11.60 6.96 8.64
C TRP A 62 11.44 7.54 7.24
N ILE A 63 12.47 8.27 6.76
CA ILE A 63 12.46 8.85 5.41
C ILE A 63 12.46 7.75 4.35
N SER A 64 13.26 6.70 4.53
CA SER A 64 13.31 5.56 3.62
C SER A 64 11.96 4.85 3.55
N GLU A 65 11.32 4.63 4.70
CA GLU A 65 10.01 3.97 4.77
C GLU A 65 8.90 4.86 4.18
N ALA A 66 8.89 6.15 4.50
CA ALA A 66 7.94 7.10 3.91
C ALA A 66 8.09 7.18 2.38
N ARG A 67 9.34 7.18 1.87
CA ARG A 67 9.62 7.14 0.44
C ARG A 67 9.07 5.87 -0.19
N ARG A 68 9.31 4.71 0.41
CA ARG A 68 8.78 3.42 -0.03
C ARG A 68 7.25 3.42 -0.10
N ILE A 69 6.58 3.97 0.92
CA ILE A 69 5.11 4.06 0.95
C ILE A 69 4.60 4.96 -0.19
N ILE A 70 5.25 6.07 -0.45
CA ILE A 70 4.84 6.99 -1.53
C ILE A 70 5.05 6.34 -2.90
N GLU A 71 6.19 5.67 -3.13
CA GLU A 71 6.43 4.93 -4.35
C GLU A 71 5.34 3.88 -4.59
N LEU A 72 4.97 3.11 -3.56
CA LEU A 72 3.85 2.15 -3.65
C LEU A 72 2.50 2.83 -3.96
N LYS A 73 2.27 4.05 -3.48
CA LYS A 73 1.02 4.80 -3.75
C LYS A 73 1.02 5.47 -5.12
N THR A 74 2.18 5.96 -5.58
CA THR A 74 2.28 6.77 -6.82
C THR A 74 2.53 5.93 -8.07
N ASP A 75 3.15 4.76 -7.93
CA ASP A 75 3.43 3.88 -9.08
C ASP A 75 2.19 3.16 -9.64
N PHE A 76 1.04 3.32 -8.97
CA PHE A 76 -0.19 2.74 -9.44
C PHE A 76 -0.98 3.71 -10.32
N HIS A 77 -0.85 3.58 -11.62
CA HIS A 77 -1.69 4.25 -12.60
C HIS A 77 -2.49 3.22 -13.39
N GLY A 78 -3.76 3.05 -13.02
CA GLY A 78 -4.72 2.33 -13.85
C GLY A 78 -5.03 3.16 -15.11
N ILE A 79 -4.46 2.80 -16.26
CA ILE A 79 -4.84 3.39 -17.55
C ILE A 79 -6.07 2.64 -18.04
N SER A 80 -7.26 3.14 -17.76
CA SER A 80 -8.49 2.60 -18.32
C SER A 80 -9.34 3.69 -18.93
N ALA A 81 -9.76 3.45 -20.16
CA ALA A 81 -10.87 4.19 -20.76
C ALA A 81 -12.17 3.72 -20.11
N LYS A 82 -12.93 4.64 -19.54
CA LYS A 82 -14.36 4.54 -19.13
C LYS A 82 -14.82 3.12 -18.77
N HIS A 83 -14.53 2.66 -17.57
CA HIS A 83 -15.06 1.40 -17.07
C HIS A 83 -15.92 1.65 -15.82
N GLU A 84 -17.08 0.99 -15.78
CA GLU A 84 -17.96 1.03 -14.61
C GLU A 84 -17.33 0.20 -13.49
N ARG A 85 -17.13 0.81 -12.31
CA ARG A 85 -16.66 0.08 -11.13
C ARG A 85 -17.72 -0.94 -10.72
N TRP A 86 -17.31 -2.19 -10.57
CA TRP A 86 -18.23 -3.28 -10.27
C TRP A 86 -17.90 -4.02 -8.97
N PHE A 87 -16.69 -3.84 -8.46
CA PHE A 87 -16.19 -4.55 -7.31
C PHE A 87 -16.09 -3.65 -6.08
N SER A 88 -16.65 -4.09 -4.96
CA SER A 88 -16.46 -3.53 -3.62
C SER A 88 -15.89 -4.59 -2.69
N PHE A 89 -15.00 -4.19 -1.79
CA PHE A 89 -14.40 -5.11 -0.82
C PHE A 89 -15.44 -5.71 0.14
N ASP A 90 -16.52 -4.99 0.43
CA ASP A 90 -17.61 -5.47 1.29
C ASP A 90 -18.31 -6.71 0.71
N GLU A 91 -18.15 -6.96 -0.58
CA GLU A 91 -18.64 -8.17 -1.25
C GLU A 91 -17.80 -9.42 -0.93
N LEU A 92 -16.62 -9.25 -0.29
CA LEU A 92 -15.75 -10.35 0.14
C LEU A 92 -16.03 -10.83 1.57
N TYR A 93 -17.17 -10.53 2.12
CA TYR A 93 -17.48 -10.71 3.54
C TYR A 93 -17.20 -12.12 4.11
N ASP A 94 -17.06 -13.15 3.30
CA ASP A 94 -16.73 -14.53 3.74
C ASP A 94 -15.60 -15.19 2.93
N SER A 95 -14.62 -14.39 2.51
CA SER A 95 -13.57 -14.89 1.64
C SER A 95 -12.44 -15.60 2.39
N LYS A 96 -12.46 -16.93 2.36
CA LYS A 96 -11.36 -17.76 2.83
C LYS A 96 -10.03 -17.45 2.14
N TYR A 97 -10.08 -17.11 0.85
CA TYR A 97 -8.88 -16.82 0.06
C TYR A 97 -8.21 -15.53 0.49
N TRP A 98 -8.98 -14.45 0.67
CA TRP A 98 -8.42 -13.19 1.17
C TRP A 98 -7.88 -13.33 2.59
N SER A 99 -8.63 -13.94 3.49
CA SER A 99 -8.20 -14.14 4.88
C SER A 99 -6.91 -14.94 4.97
N HIS A 100 -6.75 -15.96 4.13
CA HIS A 100 -5.53 -16.75 4.05
C HIS A 100 -4.34 -15.91 3.55
N PHE A 101 -4.54 -15.14 2.47
CA PHE A 101 -3.53 -14.21 1.95
C PHE A 101 -3.09 -13.21 3.03
N GLU A 102 -4.05 -12.59 3.72
CA GLU A 102 -3.76 -11.61 4.76
C GLU A 102 -2.96 -12.23 5.93
N GLN A 103 -3.32 -13.43 6.36
CA GLN A 103 -2.58 -14.17 7.38
C GLN A 103 -1.15 -14.49 6.94
N GLN A 104 -0.98 -14.91 5.69
CA GLN A 104 0.34 -15.19 5.13
C GLN A 104 1.20 -13.93 5.12
N MET A 105 0.69 -12.81 4.62
CA MET A 105 1.44 -11.54 4.58
C MET A 105 1.82 -11.05 5.98
N LYS A 106 0.92 -11.20 6.96
CA LYS A 106 1.23 -10.90 8.37
C LYS A 106 2.36 -11.79 8.90
N SER A 107 2.39 -13.07 8.53
CA SER A 107 3.49 -13.97 8.90
C SER A 107 4.82 -13.61 8.25
N GLU A 108 4.79 -12.92 7.11
CA GLU A 108 5.94 -12.37 6.40
C GLU A 108 6.32 -10.95 6.89
N ASN A 109 5.82 -10.54 8.06
CA ASN A 109 6.04 -9.24 8.70
C ASN A 109 5.56 -8.03 7.89
N TRP A 110 4.48 -8.19 7.13
CA TRP A 110 3.82 -7.03 6.53
C TRP A 110 3.07 -6.25 7.60
N ASP A 111 3.36 -4.96 7.70
CA ASP A 111 2.61 -4.05 8.54
C ASP A 111 1.20 -3.77 7.99
N LYS A 112 0.32 -3.26 8.84
CA LYS A 112 -1.07 -2.95 8.51
C LYS A 112 -1.20 -1.97 7.33
N ASN A 113 -0.30 -1.00 7.26
CA ASN A 113 -0.34 0.02 6.23
C ASN A 113 0.01 -0.55 4.85
N ARG A 114 1.05 -1.40 4.79
CA ARG A 114 1.44 -2.10 3.56
C ARG A 114 0.32 -3.02 3.06
N LEU A 115 -0.35 -3.73 3.97
CA LEU A 115 -1.52 -4.56 3.64
C LEU A 115 -2.67 -3.72 3.08
N GLU A 116 -2.97 -2.59 3.70
CA GLU A 116 -4.06 -1.71 3.24
C GLU A 116 -3.76 -1.10 1.87
N ILE A 117 -2.53 -0.64 1.62
CA ILE A 117 -2.11 -0.14 0.30
C ILE A 117 -2.26 -1.23 -0.75
N ASN A 118 -1.76 -2.45 -0.50
CA ASN A 118 -1.88 -3.57 -1.41
C ASN A 118 -3.34 -3.92 -1.69
N LYS A 119 -4.19 -3.90 -0.66
CA LYS A 119 -5.63 -4.10 -0.76
C LYS A 119 -6.29 -3.08 -1.69
N GLN A 120 -6.04 -1.79 -1.47
CA GLN A 120 -6.62 -0.72 -2.28
C GLN A 120 -6.17 -0.79 -3.74
N GLN A 121 -4.89 -1.03 -3.99
CA GLN A 121 -4.37 -1.23 -5.34
C GLN A 121 -5.01 -2.45 -6.02
N SER A 122 -5.22 -3.54 -5.29
CA SER A 122 -5.87 -4.75 -5.82
C SER A 122 -7.32 -4.48 -6.20
N ILE A 123 -8.06 -3.72 -5.38
CA ILE A 123 -9.44 -3.30 -5.69
C ILE A 123 -9.48 -2.47 -6.97
N GLU A 124 -8.56 -1.53 -7.14
CA GLU A 124 -8.48 -0.71 -8.36
C GLU A 124 -8.19 -1.57 -9.60
N ILE A 125 -7.27 -2.53 -9.50
CA ILE A 125 -6.96 -3.46 -10.60
C ILE A 125 -8.18 -4.32 -10.94
N ILE A 126 -8.84 -4.90 -9.92
CA ILE A 126 -10.02 -5.75 -10.12
C ILE A 126 -11.14 -4.97 -10.81
N ASN A 127 -11.33 -3.71 -10.45
CA ASN A 127 -12.29 -2.84 -11.13
C ASN A 127 -11.95 -2.55 -12.60
N GLN A 128 -10.73 -2.85 -13.07
CA GLN A 128 -10.35 -2.79 -14.47
C GLN A 128 -10.62 -4.12 -15.22
N LEU A 129 -10.82 -5.22 -14.48
CA LEU A 129 -11.12 -6.53 -15.05
C LEU A 129 -12.61 -6.64 -15.41
N SER A 130 -12.94 -7.65 -16.22
CA SER A 130 -14.34 -7.94 -16.55
C SER A 130 -15.09 -8.46 -15.31
N ASN A 131 -16.34 -8.02 -15.13
CA ASN A 131 -17.19 -8.52 -14.06
C ASN A 131 -17.60 -9.98 -14.33
N PRO A 132 -17.16 -10.96 -13.51
CA PRO A 132 -17.46 -12.36 -13.75
C PRO A 132 -18.93 -12.71 -13.59
N ARG A 133 -19.69 -11.89 -12.87
CA ARG A 133 -21.14 -12.09 -12.65
C ARG A 133 -21.99 -11.59 -13.82
N ARG A 134 -21.39 -10.79 -14.72
CA ARG A 134 -22.06 -10.21 -15.91
C ARG A 134 -21.38 -10.68 -17.19
N PHE A 135 -20.98 -11.94 -17.25
CA PHE A 135 -20.25 -12.48 -18.39
C PHE A 135 -21.18 -12.63 -19.58
N ASP A 136 -21.15 -11.65 -20.46
CA ASP A 136 -21.83 -11.71 -21.76
C ASP A 136 -20.78 -12.02 -22.84
N THR A 137 -20.76 -13.29 -23.27
CA THR A 137 -19.83 -13.79 -24.29
C THR A 137 -19.99 -13.14 -25.66
N SER A 138 -21.06 -12.40 -25.85
CA SER A 138 -21.38 -11.72 -27.15
C SER A 138 -20.68 -10.35 -27.28
N LYS A 139 -20.05 -9.82 -26.22
CA LYS A 139 -19.39 -8.51 -26.23
C LYS A 139 -17.87 -8.65 -26.21
N GLU A 140 -17.20 -7.76 -26.92
CA GLU A 140 -15.71 -7.64 -26.96
C GLU A 140 -15.08 -7.46 -25.58
N ASP A 141 -15.86 -7.11 -24.55
CA ASP A 141 -15.44 -6.95 -23.15
C ASP A 141 -15.23 -8.26 -22.40
N ALA A 142 -15.50 -9.42 -23.00
CA ALA A 142 -15.39 -10.72 -22.35
C ALA A 142 -13.95 -11.09 -21.97
N THR A 143 -12.94 -10.51 -22.65
CA THR A 143 -11.53 -10.82 -22.41
C THR A 143 -10.74 -9.53 -22.26
N ARG A 144 -10.38 -9.17 -21.03
CA ARG A 144 -9.48 -8.04 -20.77
C ARG A 144 -8.09 -8.54 -20.45
N LYS A 145 -7.10 -7.96 -21.13
CA LYS A 145 -5.68 -8.20 -20.86
C LYS A 145 -5.12 -6.98 -20.15
N GLY A 146 -4.40 -7.20 -19.05
CA GLY A 146 -3.73 -6.16 -18.31
C GLY A 146 -2.24 -6.44 -18.21
N LEU A 147 -1.43 -5.40 -18.13
CA LEU A 147 0.00 -5.49 -17.84
C LEU A 147 0.24 -4.86 -16.48
N VAL A 148 0.76 -5.66 -15.54
CA VAL A 148 1.26 -5.15 -14.26
C VAL A 148 2.76 -4.89 -14.41
N TYR A 149 3.12 -3.62 -14.48
CA TYR A 149 4.50 -3.17 -14.55
C TYR A 149 4.94 -2.59 -13.21
N GLY A 150 6.18 -2.82 -12.81
CA GLY A 150 6.75 -2.26 -11.58
C GLY A 150 8.23 -2.62 -11.46
N HIS A 151 8.96 -1.87 -10.63
CA HIS A 151 10.36 -2.13 -10.35
C HIS A 151 10.62 -3.52 -9.77
N VAL A 152 11.83 -4.04 -9.92
CA VAL A 152 12.25 -5.29 -9.29
C VAL A 152 12.09 -5.14 -7.77
N GLN A 153 11.53 -6.16 -7.12
CA GLN A 153 11.24 -6.17 -5.66
C GLN A 153 10.12 -5.24 -5.19
N SER A 154 9.29 -4.70 -6.10
CA SER A 154 8.14 -3.83 -5.76
C SER A 154 6.93 -4.57 -5.16
N GLY A 155 7.06 -5.86 -4.83
CA GLY A 155 5.95 -6.65 -4.28
C GLY A 155 4.94 -7.15 -5.32
N LYS A 156 5.31 -7.19 -6.62
CA LYS A 156 4.42 -7.66 -7.71
C LYS A 156 3.80 -9.03 -7.46
N THR A 157 4.58 -9.97 -6.92
CA THR A 157 4.07 -11.32 -6.60
C THR A 157 2.96 -11.26 -5.56
N ALA A 158 3.14 -10.49 -4.50
CA ALA A 158 2.12 -10.29 -3.48
C ALA A 158 0.90 -9.56 -4.04
N GLN A 159 1.10 -8.57 -4.92
CA GLN A 159 0.00 -7.88 -5.62
C GLN A 159 -0.80 -8.84 -6.50
N MET A 160 -0.14 -9.70 -7.28
CA MET A 160 -0.82 -10.71 -8.09
C MET A 160 -1.57 -11.73 -7.22
N SER A 161 -0.97 -12.20 -6.13
CA SER A 161 -1.62 -13.12 -5.18
C SER A 161 -2.84 -12.49 -4.52
N SER A 162 -2.76 -11.21 -4.18
CA SER A 162 -3.86 -10.42 -3.64
C SER A 162 -5.04 -10.34 -4.63
N ILE A 163 -4.76 -9.98 -5.89
CA ILE A 163 -5.77 -9.90 -6.96
C ILE A 163 -6.43 -11.27 -7.17
N ILE A 164 -5.63 -12.34 -7.27
CA ILE A 164 -6.14 -13.70 -7.44
C ILE A 164 -7.04 -14.09 -6.27
N SER A 165 -6.61 -13.81 -5.04
CA SER A 165 -7.37 -14.13 -3.83
C SER A 165 -8.71 -13.40 -3.78
N MET A 166 -8.74 -12.11 -4.12
CA MET A 166 -9.97 -11.32 -4.17
C MET A 166 -10.88 -11.78 -5.32
N TYR A 167 -10.32 -11.96 -6.53
CA TYR A 167 -11.10 -12.31 -7.71
C TYR A 167 -11.70 -13.72 -7.60
N ALA A 168 -10.94 -14.70 -7.05
CA ALA A 168 -11.46 -16.03 -6.73
C ALA A 168 -12.62 -15.96 -5.71
N SER A 169 -12.55 -15.03 -4.78
CA SER A 169 -13.59 -14.81 -3.77
C SER A 169 -14.89 -14.24 -4.36
N CYS A 170 -14.82 -13.64 -5.54
CA CYS A 170 -16.02 -13.21 -6.30
C CYS A 170 -16.71 -14.37 -7.02
N GLY A 171 -16.24 -15.62 -6.86
CA GLY A 171 -16.79 -16.80 -7.53
C GLY A 171 -16.22 -17.06 -8.93
N CYS A 172 -15.13 -16.37 -9.28
CA CYS A 172 -14.43 -16.64 -10.53
C CYS A 172 -13.67 -17.96 -10.42
N ARG A 173 -13.80 -18.78 -11.45
CA ARG A 173 -12.95 -19.97 -11.64
C ARG A 173 -11.86 -19.60 -12.65
N PHE A 174 -10.62 -19.87 -12.26
CA PHE A 174 -9.44 -19.73 -13.13
C PHE A 174 -9.25 -21.00 -13.93
#